data_f687c529aedb6296f6ac33b4d3a70dd9
#
_entry.id   f687c529aedb6296f6ac33b4d3a70dd9
#
_cell.length_a   1.000
_cell.length_b   1.000
_cell.length_c   1.000
_cell.angle_alpha   90.00
_cell.angle_beta   90.00
_cell.angle_gamma   90.00
#
_symmetry.space_group_name_H-M   'P 1'
#
loop_
_entity.id
_entity.type
_entity.pdbx_description
1 polymer ?
#
loop_
_entity_poly.entity_id
_entity_poly.type
_entity_poly.pdbx_seq_one_letter_code
_entity_poly.pdbx_strand_id
1 'polypeptide(L)'
;MTKARFILCVTLLFTLPVSVNAQRTTLSSLPLISAHRGASRLAPENTKASFLKAINAGADFLEIDVRTTADGQQVIVHDKSLRRTTGLNSLVSETNYEAIKKLSAGSWFGKDFREQTVPTLEEVCALVNSENKRRRSEVRLYVDCKAIVPSKVVSILKKYELLDSAVFYGDLETLKSIKEQFSSARLMPSFPGIERCDDLLKSISLYAFDVPFQSLDETTVAYIHGKRIKVFSDLLGKDDHPASYRKAVEFDIDLIQTDDVDALKKIYTEFETHDK
;
A
#
# COMPACT_ATOMS: atom_id res chain seq x y z
N MET A 1 1.12 -17.96 90.34
CA MET A 1 0.16 -18.32 89.25
C MET A 1 0.02 -17.10 88.34
N THR A 2 0.81 -17.05 87.32
CA THR A 2 0.91 -15.87 86.36
C THR A 2 0.19 -16.20 85.05
N LYS A 3 -0.88 -15.47 84.74
CA LYS A 3 -1.66 -15.63 83.52
C LYS A 3 -0.97 -14.89 82.37
N ALA A 4 -0.48 -15.63 81.40
CA ALA A 4 -0.01 -15.05 80.10
C ALA A 4 -1.21 -14.67 79.26
N ARG A 5 -1.24 -13.40 78.79
CA ARG A 5 -2.19 -12.88 77.80
C ARG A 5 -1.56 -12.97 76.37
N PHE A 6 -2.13 -13.83 75.56
CA PHE A 6 -1.81 -13.85 74.11
C PHE A 6 -2.52 -12.70 73.42
N ILE A 7 -1.76 -11.80 72.76
CA ILE A 7 -2.27 -10.80 71.90
C ILE A 7 -2.21 -11.35 70.43
N LEU A 8 -3.37 -11.57 69.84
CA LEU A 8 -3.51 -11.98 68.45
C LEU A 8 -3.43 -10.73 67.53
N CYS A 9 -2.28 -10.54 66.84
CA CYS A 9 -2.14 -9.49 65.82
C CYS A 9 -2.76 -10.00 64.52
N VAL A 10 -3.93 -9.46 64.14
CA VAL A 10 -4.54 -9.72 62.83
C VAL A 10 -3.99 -8.67 61.85
N THR A 11 -3.07 -9.11 60.99
CA THR A 11 -2.59 -8.29 59.87
C THR A 11 -3.60 -8.29 58.74
N LEU A 12 -4.30 -7.18 58.55
CA LEU A 12 -5.22 -6.96 57.43
C LEU A 12 -4.39 -6.62 56.18
N LEU A 13 -4.26 -7.55 55.23
CA LEU A 13 -3.67 -7.32 53.94
C LEU A 13 -4.70 -6.56 53.08
N PHE A 14 -4.46 -5.25 52.91
CA PHE A 14 -5.16 -4.46 51.93
C PHE A 14 -4.57 -4.76 50.53
N THR A 15 -5.28 -5.54 49.70
CA THR A 15 -5.01 -5.67 48.28
C THR A 15 -5.62 -4.45 47.58
N LEU A 16 -4.78 -3.48 47.19
CA LEU A 16 -5.18 -2.40 46.30
C LEU A 16 -5.43 -3.00 44.92
N PRO A 17 -6.56 -2.70 44.25
CA PRO A 17 -6.76 -3.08 42.87
C PRO A 17 -5.75 -2.32 42.02
N VAL A 18 -4.84 -3.02 41.32
CA VAL A 18 -4.02 -2.46 40.28
C VAL A 18 -4.96 -2.18 39.09
N SER A 19 -5.41 -0.95 38.97
CA SER A 19 -6.07 -0.48 37.75
C SER A 19 -5.03 -0.48 36.65
N VAL A 20 -5.05 -1.49 35.80
CA VAL A 20 -4.35 -1.44 34.52
C VAL A 20 -5.10 -0.40 33.68
N ASN A 21 -4.63 0.84 33.75
CA ASN A 21 -4.97 1.82 32.75
C ASN A 21 -4.35 1.32 31.44
N ALA A 22 -5.14 0.68 30.58
CA ALA A 22 -4.81 0.56 29.18
C ALA A 22 -4.69 2.01 28.66
N GLN A 23 -3.47 2.51 28.53
CA GLN A 23 -3.21 3.74 27.82
C GLN A 23 -3.72 3.51 26.41
N ARG A 24 -4.89 4.07 26.08
CA ARG A 24 -5.30 4.27 24.69
C ARG A 24 -4.21 5.12 24.07
N THR A 25 -3.36 4.52 23.26
CA THR A 25 -2.53 5.27 22.31
C THR A 25 -3.49 6.08 21.46
N THR A 26 -3.48 7.39 21.61
CA THR A 26 -4.18 8.29 20.67
C THR A 26 -3.56 8.02 19.31
N LEU A 27 -4.35 7.48 18.37
CA LEU A 27 -3.93 7.28 16.98
C LEU A 27 -3.43 8.63 16.45
N SER A 28 -2.22 8.66 15.93
CA SER A 28 -1.62 9.90 15.41
C SER A 28 -2.39 10.44 14.20
N SER A 29 -2.91 9.54 13.38
CA SER A 29 -3.81 9.76 12.24
C SER A 29 -4.26 8.41 11.70
N LEU A 30 -5.38 8.38 10.95
CA LEU A 30 -5.78 7.18 10.21
C LEU A 30 -4.75 6.86 9.10
N PRO A 31 -4.48 5.58 8.82
CA PRO A 31 -3.61 5.17 7.71
C PRO A 31 -4.07 5.75 6.37
N LEU A 32 -3.13 6.00 5.47
CA LEU A 32 -3.45 6.35 4.09
C LEU A 32 -4.05 5.14 3.36
N ILE A 33 -4.86 5.39 2.35
CA ILE A 33 -5.54 4.35 1.56
C ILE A 33 -4.84 4.18 0.22
N SER A 34 -4.35 2.97 -0.08
CA SER A 34 -3.89 2.58 -1.41
C SER A 34 -4.92 1.67 -2.07
N ALA A 35 -5.38 2.05 -3.26
CA ALA A 35 -6.28 1.23 -4.07
C ALA A 35 -5.47 0.26 -4.94
N HIS A 36 -5.50 -1.03 -4.62
CA HIS A 36 -4.79 -2.10 -5.31
C HIS A 36 -5.29 -2.27 -6.75
N ARG A 37 -4.44 -1.93 -7.72
CA ARG A 37 -4.76 -1.92 -9.16
C ARG A 37 -5.97 -1.03 -9.50
N GLY A 38 -6.18 0.03 -8.69
CA GLY A 38 -7.39 0.84 -8.70
C GLY A 38 -8.55 0.25 -7.89
N ALA A 39 -9.79 0.65 -8.15
CA ALA A 39 -10.99 0.07 -7.54
C ALA A 39 -11.33 -1.28 -8.19
N SER A 40 -10.51 -2.29 -7.99
CA SER A 40 -10.52 -3.58 -8.69
C SER A 40 -11.79 -4.41 -8.48
N ARG A 41 -12.56 -4.15 -7.41
CA ARG A 41 -13.90 -4.74 -7.21
C ARG A 41 -15.00 -4.08 -8.04
N LEU A 42 -14.80 -2.85 -8.51
CA LEU A 42 -15.81 -2.04 -9.20
C LEU A 42 -15.52 -1.84 -10.69
N ALA A 43 -14.30 -2.13 -11.14
CA ALA A 43 -13.86 -2.02 -12.52
C ALA A 43 -12.66 -2.94 -12.77
N PRO A 44 -12.34 -3.31 -14.03
CA PRO A 44 -11.23 -4.19 -14.31
C PRO A 44 -9.90 -3.58 -13.84
N GLU A 45 -9.13 -4.39 -13.13
CA GLU A 45 -7.84 -4.02 -12.55
C GLU A 45 -6.90 -3.33 -13.56
N ASN A 46 -6.07 -2.40 -13.08
CA ASN A 46 -5.04 -1.75 -13.90
C ASN A 46 -5.57 -1.04 -15.16
N THR A 47 -6.82 -0.56 -15.13
CA THR A 47 -7.41 0.24 -16.21
C THR A 47 -7.71 1.67 -15.77
N LYS A 48 -7.87 2.56 -16.73
CA LYS A 48 -8.27 3.95 -16.44
C LYS A 48 -9.61 4.02 -15.71
N ALA A 49 -10.53 3.10 -15.99
CA ALA A 49 -11.82 3.03 -15.30
C ALA A 49 -11.66 2.68 -13.80
N SER A 50 -10.80 1.71 -13.45
CA SER A 50 -10.55 1.36 -12.05
C SER A 50 -9.87 2.50 -11.29
N PHE A 51 -8.91 3.16 -11.93
CA PHE A 51 -8.22 4.30 -11.33
C PHE A 51 -9.14 5.48 -11.06
N LEU A 52 -10.00 5.86 -12.02
CA LEU A 52 -10.99 6.93 -11.82
C LEU A 52 -11.98 6.59 -10.68
N LYS A 53 -12.42 5.33 -10.59
CA LYS A 53 -13.29 4.91 -9.49
C LYS A 53 -12.57 4.98 -8.14
N ALA A 54 -11.32 4.57 -8.05
CA ALA A 54 -10.51 4.66 -6.82
C ALA A 54 -10.28 6.14 -6.40
N ILE A 55 -9.97 7.00 -7.36
CA ILE A 55 -9.83 8.45 -7.13
C ILE A 55 -11.14 9.02 -6.57
N ASN A 56 -12.28 8.69 -7.17
CA ASN A 56 -13.59 9.17 -6.74
C ASN A 56 -14.02 8.59 -5.38
N ALA A 57 -13.61 7.38 -5.05
CA ALA A 57 -13.79 6.79 -3.72
C ALA A 57 -12.91 7.46 -2.66
N GLY A 58 -11.91 8.25 -3.05
CA GLY A 58 -11.04 9.01 -2.17
C GLY A 58 -9.83 8.23 -1.69
N ALA A 59 -9.26 7.38 -2.54
CA ALA A 59 -7.95 6.77 -2.31
C ALA A 59 -6.85 7.85 -2.31
N ASP A 60 -5.84 7.68 -1.44
CA ASP A 60 -4.66 8.54 -1.36
C ASP A 60 -3.58 8.11 -2.35
N PHE A 61 -3.52 6.81 -2.63
CA PHE A 61 -2.63 6.19 -3.58
C PHE A 61 -3.40 5.31 -4.57
N LEU A 62 -2.95 5.31 -5.82
CA LEU A 62 -3.25 4.25 -6.77
C LEU A 62 -2.04 3.32 -6.84
N GLU A 63 -2.23 2.07 -6.52
CA GLU A 63 -1.21 1.07 -6.81
C GLU A 63 -1.34 0.66 -8.29
N ILE A 64 -0.18 0.56 -8.95
CA ILE A 64 -0.06 0.25 -10.37
C ILE A 64 1.08 -0.73 -10.63
N ASP A 65 0.82 -1.76 -11.41
CA ASP A 65 1.82 -2.77 -11.80
C ASP A 65 2.50 -2.39 -13.12
N VAL A 66 3.79 -2.02 -13.09
CA VAL A 66 4.49 -1.57 -14.29
C VAL A 66 5.35 -2.67 -14.91
N ARG A 67 5.14 -2.91 -16.21
CA ARG A 67 5.96 -3.83 -17.02
C ARG A 67 6.41 -3.17 -18.33
N THR A 68 7.43 -3.76 -18.94
CA THR A 68 8.01 -3.32 -20.21
C THR A 68 7.61 -4.26 -21.34
N THR A 69 7.11 -3.69 -22.44
CA THR A 69 6.79 -4.42 -23.69
C THR A 69 8.03 -4.75 -24.51
N ALA A 70 7.89 -5.55 -25.57
CA ALA A 70 8.99 -5.90 -26.48
C ALA A 70 9.65 -4.68 -27.13
N ASP A 71 8.87 -3.63 -27.44
CA ASP A 71 9.35 -2.36 -28.00
C ASP A 71 9.71 -1.31 -26.94
N GLY A 72 9.77 -1.73 -25.65
CA GLY A 72 10.27 -0.92 -24.56
C GLY A 72 9.28 0.09 -24.00
N GLN A 73 7.97 -0.03 -24.29
CA GLN A 73 6.93 0.80 -23.69
C GLN A 73 6.64 0.34 -22.25
N GLN A 74 6.43 1.28 -21.32
CA GLN A 74 6.00 0.98 -19.94
C GLN A 74 4.48 0.88 -19.93
N VAL A 75 3.94 -0.31 -19.61
CA VAL A 75 2.50 -0.60 -19.57
C VAL A 75 2.06 -1.04 -18.20
N ILE A 76 0.76 -0.89 -17.89
CA ILE A 76 0.21 -1.21 -16.59
C ILE A 76 -0.54 -2.54 -16.67
N VAL A 77 0.09 -3.61 -16.16
CA VAL A 77 -0.45 -4.97 -16.13
C VAL A 77 0.29 -5.84 -15.11
N HIS A 78 -0.47 -6.56 -14.27
CA HIS A 78 0.12 -7.36 -13.18
C HIS A 78 0.89 -8.57 -13.67
N ASP A 79 0.26 -9.42 -14.49
CA ASP A 79 0.82 -10.70 -14.89
C ASP A 79 1.93 -10.52 -15.93
N LYS A 80 2.88 -11.45 -15.96
CA LYS A 80 3.84 -11.55 -17.08
C LYS A 80 3.16 -11.83 -18.40
N SER A 81 2.02 -12.57 -18.38
CA SER A 81 1.22 -12.92 -19.55
C SER A 81 0.00 -12.02 -19.68
N LEU A 82 -0.35 -11.64 -20.88
CA LEU A 82 -1.55 -10.89 -21.23
C LEU A 82 -2.84 -11.73 -21.13
N ARG A 83 -2.73 -13.07 -20.94
CA ARG A 83 -3.85 -14.00 -21.10
C ARG A 83 -5.04 -13.74 -20.19
N ARG A 84 -4.81 -13.50 -18.89
CA ARG A 84 -5.89 -13.41 -17.90
C ARG A 84 -6.80 -12.21 -18.13
N THR A 85 -6.22 -11.04 -18.42
CA THR A 85 -6.99 -9.81 -18.54
C THR A 85 -7.35 -9.43 -19.97
N THR A 86 -6.66 -10.00 -20.99
CA THR A 86 -6.92 -9.64 -22.39
C THR A 86 -7.27 -10.83 -23.30
N GLY A 87 -7.08 -12.06 -22.84
CA GLY A 87 -7.29 -13.27 -23.65
C GLY A 87 -6.11 -13.62 -24.55
N LEU A 88 -5.13 -12.74 -24.77
CA LEU A 88 -3.97 -13.00 -25.64
C LEU A 88 -2.95 -13.89 -24.90
N ASN A 89 -2.70 -15.08 -25.44
CA ASN A 89 -1.70 -16.00 -24.88
C ASN A 89 -0.28 -15.62 -25.34
N SER A 90 0.25 -14.52 -24.80
CA SER A 90 1.59 -14.02 -25.08
C SER A 90 2.15 -13.33 -23.83
N LEU A 91 3.49 -13.20 -23.73
CA LEU A 91 4.13 -12.42 -22.68
C LEU A 91 4.15 -10.94 -23.03
N VAL A 92 4.06 -10.09 -22.00
CA VAL A 92 4.18 -8.63 -22.17
C VAL A 92 5.51 -8.27 -22.82
N SER A 93 6.61 -8.88 -22.35
CA SER A 93 7.97 -8.63 -22.84
C SER A 93 8.23 -9.12 -24.28
N GLU A 94 7.34 -9.93 -24.83
CA GLU A 94 7.43 -10.47 -26.20
C GLU A 94 6.44 -9.81 -27.17
N THR A 95 5.60 -8.88 -26.68
CA THR A 95 4.53 -8.25 -27.45
C THR A 95 4.78 -6.74 -27.58
N ASN A 96 4.73 -6.22 -28.80
CA ASN A 96 4.81 -4.77 -29.04
C ASN A 96 3.53 -4.07 -28.57
N TYR A 97 3.67 -2.85 -28.07
CA TYR A 97 2.52 -2.07 -27.57
C TYR A 97 1.42 -1.86 -28.60
N GLU A 98 1.77 -1.69 -29.88
CA GLU A 98 0.80 -1.56 -30.96
C GLU A 98 -0.18 -2.74 -31.10
N ALA A 99 0.23 -3.93 -30.67
CA ALA A 99 -0.66 -5.10 -30.57
C ALA A 99 -1.46 -5.07 -29.27
N ILE A 100 -0.82 -4.74 -28.13
CA ILE A 100 -1.44 -4.72 -26.80
C ILE A 100 -2.57 -3.70 -26.72
N LYS A 101 -2.39 -2.50 -27.23
CA LYS A 101 -3.38 -1.39 -27.18
C LYS A 101 -4.71 -1.70 -27.88
N LYS A 102 -4.75 -2.71 -28.75
CA LYS A 102 -5.96 -3.15 -29.46
C LYS A 102 -6.76 -4.18 -28.68
N LEU A 103 -6.22 -4.68 -27.57
CA LEU A 103 -6.85 -5.71 -26.74
C LEU A 103 -7.78 -5.05 -25.73
N SER A 104 -8.94 -5.67 -25.51
CA SER A 104 -9.77 -5.30 -24.36
C SER A 104 -9.15 -5.86 -23.08
N ALA A 105 -8.86 -4.97 -22.12
CA ALA A 105 -8.47 -5.33 -20.76
C ALA A 105 -9.68 -5.40 -19.81
N GLY A 106 -10.89 -5.16 -20.31
CA GLY A 106 -12.10 -5.09 -19.48
C GLY A 106 -13.20 -6.10 -19.81
N SER A 107 -13.17 -6.76 -20.98
CA SER A 107 -14.23 -7.69 -21.40
C SER A 107 -14.43 -8.87 -20.45
N TRP A 108 -13.39 -9.32 -19.75
CA TRP A 108 -13.44 -10.37 -18.74
C TRP A 108 -14.19 -9.96 -17.47
N PHE A 109 -14.20 -8.66 -17.15
CA PHE A 109 -14.87 -8.11 -15.98
C PHE A 109 -16.36 -7.84 -16.25
N GLY A 110 -16.71 -7.32 -17.42
CA GLY A 110 -18.09 -7.05 -17.78
C GLY A 110 -18.24 -6.28 -19.09
N LYS A 111 -19.45 -6.36 -19.68
CA LYS A 111 -19.75 -5.77 -21.01
C LYS A 111 -19.52 -4.26 -21.07
N ASP A 112 -19.76 -3.55 -19.96
CA ASP A 112 -19.62 -2.09 -19.88
C ASP A 112 -18.17 -1.65 -19.91
N PHE A 113 -17.22 -2.56 -19.70
CA PHE A 113 -15.78 -2.29 -19.68
C PHE A 113 -15.04 -2.80 -20.91
N ARG A 114 -15.72 -3.33 -21.91
CA ARG A 114 -15.08 -3.93 -23.09
C ARG A 114 -14.13 -2.98 -23.84
N GLU A 115 -14.37 -1.66 -23.76
CA GLU A 115 -13.54 -0.63 -24.38
C GLU A 115 -12.31 -0.23 -23.54
N GLN A 116 -12.17 -0.80 -22.32
CA GLN A 116 -10.96 -0.59 -21.52
C GLN A 116 -9.81 -1.36 -22.15
N THR A 117 -8.67 -0.71 -22.29
CA THR A 117 -7.42 -1.29 -22.81
C THR A 117 -6.35 -1.32 -21.74
N VAL A 118 -5.24 -2.00 -21.99
CA VAL A 118 -4.04 -1.93 -21.15
C VAL A 118 -3.43 -0.53 -21.33
N PRO A 119 -3.41 0.33 -20.29
CA PRO A 119 -2.86 1.66 -20.42
C PRO A 119 -1.33 1.65 -20.36
N THR A 120 -0.70 2.67 -20.94
CA THR A 120 0.70 2.97 -20.66
C THR A 120 0.85 3.67 -19.31
N LEU A 121 2.05 3.63 -18.73
CA LEU A 121 2.38 4.45 -17.56
C LEU A 121 2.15 5.94 -17.85
N GLU A 122 2.48 6.39 -19.05
CA GLU A 122 2.28 7.78 -19.46
C GLU A 122 0.80 8.19 -19.43
N GLU A 123 -0.10 7.33 -19.94
CA GLU A 123 -1.55 7.58 -19.90
C GLU A 123 -2.09 7.63 -18.48
N VAL A 124 -1.59 6.78 -17.58
CA VAL A 124 -2.00 6.79 -16.15
C VAL A 124 -1.46 8.04 -15.46
N CYS A 125 -0.21 8.41 -15.70
CA CYS A 125 0.37 9.64 -15.14
C CYS A 125 -0.38 10.90 -15.63
N ALA A 126 -0.74 10.95 -16.91
CA ALA A 126 -1.55 12.04 -17.46
C ALA A 126 -2.92 12.14 -16.80
N LEU A 127 -3.59 10.98 -16.58
CA LEU A 127 -4.86 10.90 -15.88
C LEU A 127 -4.73 11.46 -14.45
N VAL A 128 -3.78 10.94 -13.66
CA VAL A 128 -3.60 11.34 -12.26
C VAL A 128 -3.24 12.83 -12.15
N ASN A 129 -2.33 13.34 -12.98
CA ASN A 129 -1.98 14.76 -13.00
C ASN A 129 -3.21 15.63 -13.33
N SER A 130 -4.04 15.21 -14.30
CA SER A 130 -5.27 15.94 -14.65
C SER A 130 -6.27 15.96 -13.49
N GLU A 131 -6.43 14.85 -12.77
CA GLU A 131 -7.33 14.77 -11.62
C GLU A 131 -6.78 15.60 -10.46
N ASN A 132 -5.48 15.56 -10.18
CA ASN A 132 -4.84 16.34 -9.11
C ASN A 132 -5.03 17.85 -9.30
N LYS A 133 -5.03 18.35 -10.54
CA LYS A 133 -5.30 19.78 -10.83
C LYS A 133 -6.72 20.23 -10.48
N ARG A 134 -7.66 19.30 -10.32
CA ARG A 134 -9.08 19.56 -10.00
C ARG A 134 -9.42 19.31 -8.53
N ARG A 135 -8.49 18.74 -7.76
CA ARG A 135 -8.73 18.27 -6.38
C ARG A 135 -7.96 19.10 -5.38
N ARG A 136 -8.42 19.10 -4.12
CA ARG A 136 -7.70 19.73 -2.99
C ARG A 136 -6.63 18.81 -2.41
N SER A 137 -6.85 17.49 -2.47
CA SER A 137 -5.92 16.46 -2.00
C SER A 137 -5.26 15.77 -3.19
N GLU A 138 -3.94 15.62 -3.14
CA GLU A 138 -3.17 14.92 -4.16
C GLU A 138 -3.39 13.40 -4.07
N VAL A 139 -3.63 12.76 -5.22
CA VAL A 139 -3.55 11.31 -5.37
C VAL A 139 -2.15 10.97 -5.88
N ARG A 140 -1.50 10.03 -5.22
CA ARG A 140 -0.12 9.62 -5.48
C ARG A 140 -0.07 8.24 -6.13
N LEU A 141 1.09 7.85 -6.63
CA LEU A 141 1.30 6.53 -7.21
C LEU A 141 2.13 5.65 -6.26
N TYR A 142 1.65 4.44 -6.04
CA TYR A 142 2.40 3.32 -5.52
C TYR A 142 2.77 2.45 -6.74
N VAL A 143 4.03 2.52 -7.13
CA VAL A 143 4.55 1.88 -8.35
C VAL A 143 5.14 0.53 -8.01
N ASP A 144 4.43 -0.56 -8.31
CA ASP A 144 4.99 -1.90 -8.25
C ASP A 144 5.84 -2.18 -9.50
N CYS A 145 7.14 -2.25 -9.30
CA CYS A 145 8.17 -2.35 -10.32
C CYS A 145 8.36 -3.80 -10.80
N LYS A 146 7.35 -4.40 -11.44
CA LYS A 146 7.36 -5.81 -11.87
C LYS A 146 8.45 -6.16 -12.88
N ALA A 147 8.64 -5.32 -13.89
CA ALA A 147 9.68 -5.46 -14.92
C ALA A 147 9.82 -4.14 -15.66
N ILE A 148 10.54 -3.19 -15.11
CA ILE A 148 10.62 -1.81 -15.57
C ILE A 148 11.97 -1.47 -16.24
N VAL A 149 11.98 -0.35 -16.96
CA VAL A 149 13.20 0.39 -17.30
C VAL A 149 13.26 1.62 -16.39
N PRO A 150 14.09 1.64 -15.32
CA PRO A 150 14.08 2.66 -14.28
C PRO A 150 14.15 4.10 -14.80
N SER A 151 15.04 4.37 -15.76
CA SER A 151 15.20 5.70 -16.36
C SER A 151 13.94 6.19 -17.08
N LYS A 152 13.21 5.29 -17.76
CA LYS A 152 11.94 5.62 -18.43
C LYS A 152 10.84 5.93 -17.41
N VAL A 153 10.71 5.10 -16.36
CA VAL A 153 9.72 5.31 -15.30
C VAL A 153 9.95 6.64 -14.60
N VAL A 154 11.19 6.92 -14.17
CA VAL A 154 11.55 8.20 -13.54
C VAL A 154 11.27 9.38 -14.46
N SER A 155 11.61 9.29 -15.74
CA SER A 155 11.38 10.36 -16.73
C SER A 155 9.88 10.63 -16.93
N ILE A 156 9.05 9.58 -17.05
CA ILE A 156 7.60 9.72 -17.21
C ILE A 156 6.97 10.36 -15.97
N LEU A 157 7.27 9.85 -14.78
CA LEU A 157 6.74 10.40 -13.52
C LEU A 157 7.14 11.87 -13.34
N LYS A 158 8.40 12.23 -13.67
CA LYS A 158 8.88 13.61 -13.63
C LYS A 158 8.12 14.52 -14.58
N LYS A 159 7.88 14.07 -15.81
CA LYS A 159 7.12 14.83 -16.84
C LYS A 159 5.73 15.23 -16.37
N TYR A 160 5.08 14.38 -15.54
CA TYR A 160 3.73 14.60 -15.04
C TYR A 160 3.69 15.09 -13.58
N GLU A 161 4.83 15.53 -13.01
CA GLU A 161 4.93 16.11 -11.66
C GLU A 161 4.51 15.14 -10.54
N LEU A 162 4.67 13.82 -10.76
CA LEU A 162 4.29 12.76 -9.82
C LEU A 162 5.48 12.09 -9.15
N LEU A 163 6.71 12.42 -9.58
CA LEU A 163 7.92 11.70 -9.14
C LEU A 163 8.21 11.87 -7.65
N ASP A 164 8.08 13.09 -7.14
CA ASP A 164 8.45 13.42 -5.75
C ASP A 164 7.50 12.79 -4.71
N SER A 165 6.27 12.47 -5.12
CA SER A 165 5.26 11.87 -4.26
C SER A 165 5.08 10.37 -4.46
N ALA A 166 5.61 9.80 -5.55
CA ALA A 166 5.53 8.36 -5.84
C ALA A 166 6.34 7.51 -4.86
N VAL A 167 5.81 6.33 -4.53
CA VAL A 167 6.50 5.28 -3.77
C VAL A 167 6.80 4.13 -4.72
N PHE A 168 8.03 3.60 -4.68
CA PHE A 168 8.48 2.53 -5.55
C PHE A 168 8.66 1.24 -4.76
N TYR A 169 7.89 0.22 -5.10
CA TYR A 169 7.99 -1.13 -4.57
C TYR A 169 8.71 -2.04 -5.56
N GLY A 170 9.56 -2.94 -5.07
CA GLY A 170 10.28 -3.89 -5.91
C GLY A 170 11.43 -4.58 -5.19
N ASP A 171 12.19 -5.36 -5.95
CA ASP A 171 13.44 -5.96 -5.46
C ASP A 171 14.54 -4.90 -5.26
N LEU A 172 15.56 -5.24 -4.48
CA LEU A 172 16.62 -4.30 -4.10
C LEU A 172 17.45 -3.80 -5.28
N GLU A 173 17.65 -4.61 -6.31
CA GLU A 173 18.43 -4.24 -7.50
C GLU A 173 17.67 -3.15 -8.28
N THR A 174 16.38 -3.39 -8.54
CA THR A 174 15.49 -2.42 -9.17
C THR A 174 15.41 -1.12 -8.37
N LEU A 175 15.23 -1.21 -7.04
CA LEU A 175 15.16 -0.03 -6.17
C LEU A 175 16.46 0.78 -6.15
N LYS A 176 17.63 0.13 -6.13
CA LYS A 176 18.93 0.80 -6.25
C LYS A 176 19.06 1.51 -7.60
N SER A 177 18.66 0.87 -8.68
CA SER A 177 18.67 1.49 -10.02
C SER A 177 17.75 2.72 -10.12
N ILE A 178 16.59 2.71 -9.44
CA ILE A 178 15.75 3.91 -9.31
C ILE A 178 16.46 5.00 -8.51
N LYS A 179 17.12 4.63 -7.39
CA LYS A 179 17.87 5.57 -6.53
C LYS A 179 18.98 6.28 -7.28
N GLU A 180 19.68 5.58 -8.19
CA GLU A 180 20.69 6.15 -9.06
C GLU A 180 20.13 7.19 -10.03
N GLN A 181 18.90 6.99 -10.53
CA GLN A 181 18.22 7.93 -11.42
C GLN A 181 17.59 9.11 -10.66
N PHE A 182 17.17 8.88 -9.42
CA PHE A 182 16.49 9.87 -8.58
C PHE A 182 16.87 9.67 -7.10
N SER A 183 17.84 10.44 -6.62
CA SER A 183 18.42 10.28 -5.27
C SER A 183 17.42 10.45 -4.12
N SER A 184 16.33 11.19 -4.32
CA SER A 184 15.25 11.41 -3.34
C SER A 184 14.09 10.41 -3.45
N ALA A 185 14.24 9.34 -4.27
CA ALA A 185 13.20 8.34 -4.47
C ALA A 185 12.72 7.73 -3.16
N ARG A 186 11.39 7.59 -3.01
CA ARG A 186 10.74 6.92 -1.89
C ARG A 186 10.70 5.42 -2.16
N LEU A 187 11.68 4.71 -1.64
CA LEU A 187 11.86 3.29 -1.89
C LEU A 187 11.21 2.44 -0.81
N MET A 188 10.59 1.34 -1.23
CA MET A 188 9.86 0.42 -0.36
C MET A 188 10.06 -1.02 -0.83
N PRO A 189 10.98 -1.79 -0.23
CA PRO A 189 11.04 -3.25 -0.40
C PRO A 189 10.08 -3.94 0.55
N SER A 190 9.85 -5.25 0.33
CA SER A 190 9.24 -6.10 1.35
C SER A 190 10.08 -6.13 2.62
N PHE A 191 9.40 -6.18 3.78
CA PHE A 191 10.07 -6.26 5.10
C PHE A 191 10.81 -7.58 5.26
N PRO A 192 12.13 -7.56 5.49
CA PRO A 192 12.92 -8.79 5.56
C PRO A 192 12.85 -9.51 6.91
N GLY A 193 12.12 -8.94 7.88
CA GLY A 193 12.14 -9.32 9.29
C GLY A 193 13.16 -8.50 10.10
N ILE A 194 12.91 -8.39 11.42
CA ILE A 194 13.70 -7.57 12.35
C ILE A 194 15.19 -7.94 12.29
N GLU A 195 15.51 -9.23 12.26
CA GLU A 195 16.89 -9.74 12.28
C GLU A 195 17.75 -9.28 11.10
N ARG A 196 17.12 -9.09 9.93
CA ARG A 196 17.82 -8.71 8.69
C ARG A 196 17.68 -7.23 8.32
N CYS A 197 16.82 -6.51 9.05
CA CYS A 197 16.48 -5.13 8.74
C CYS A 197 17.70 -4.20 8.84
N ASP A 198 18.48 -4.28 9.91
CA ASP A 198 19.62 -3.40 10.12
C ASP A 198 20.72 -3.60 9.05
N ASP A 199 20.93 -4.83 8.57
CA ASP A 199 21.88 -5.10 7.49
C ASP A 199 21.39 -4.52 6.15
N LEU A 200 20.10 -4.62 5.87
CA LEU A 200 19.53 -3.98 4.69
C LEU A 200 19.72 -2.46 4.71
N LEU A 201 19.44 -1.83 5.86
CA LEU A 201 19.52 -0.37 6.03
C LEU A 201 20.96 0.19 5.92
N LYS A 202 21.98 -0.64 6.10
CA LYS A 202 23.37 -0.24 5.80
C LYS A 202 23.61 -0.03 4.29
N SER A 203 22.81 -0.67 3.44
CA SER A 203 23.00 -0.67 1.97
C SER A 203 22.13 0.33 1.22
N ILE A 204 21.00 0.74 1.81
CA ILE A 204 20.00 1.61 1.15
C ILE A 204 19.16 2.34 2.19
N SER A 205 18.87 3.62 1.95
CA SER A 205 17.89 4.34 2.76
C SER A 205 16.49 4.18 2.17
N LEU A 206 15.52 3.90 3.05
CA LEU A 206 14.15 3.54 2.68
C LEU A 206 13.15 4.60 3.15
N TYR A 207 12.04 4.69 2.44
CA TYR A 207 10.87 5.48 2.83
C TYR A 207 9.88 4.64 3.65
N ALA A 208 9.61 3.41 3.21
CA ALA A 208 8.69 2.49 3.85
C ALA A 208 9.17 1.03 3.72
N PHE A 209 8.55 0.15 4.50
CA PHE A 209 8.53 -1.28 4.23
C PHE A 209 7.10 -1.71 3.87
N ASP A 210 6.96 -2.60 2.89
CA ASP A 210 5.77 -3.40 2.71
C ASP A 210 5.85 -4.59 3.68
N VAL A 211 4.95 -4.61 4.67
CA VAL A 211 4.90 -5.61 5.74
C VAL A 211 3.69 -6.50 5.53
N PRO A 212 3.86 -7.82 5.33
CA PRO A 212 2.71 -8.72 5.22
C PRO A 212 1.80 -8.60 6.43
N PHE A 213 0.47 -8.53 6.21
CA PHE A 213 -0.52 -8.34 7.30
C PHE A 213 -0.36 -9.35 8.43
N GLN A 214 -0.04 -10.62 8.12
CA GLN A 214 0.19 -11.67 9.11
C GLN A 214 1.45 -11.48 9.97
N SER A 215 2.35 -10.58 9.54
CA SER A 215 3.58 -10.22 10.26
C SER A 215 3.45 -8.91 11.04
N LEU A 216 2.27 -8.26 10.98
CA LEU A 216 2.00 -7.04 11.74
C LEU A 216 1.72 -7.37 13.20
N ASP A 217 2.49 -6.75 14.07
CA ASP A 217 2.26 -6.64 15.51
C ASP A 217 2.87 -5.33 16.03
N GLU A 218 2.52 -4.95 17.25
CA GLU A 218 3.00 -3.71 17.88
C GLU A 218 4.53 -3.65 17.94
N THR A 219 5.21 -4.76 18.13
CA THR A 219 6.68 -4.84 18.23
C THR A 219 7.31 -4.53 16.86
N THR A 220 6.80 -5.14 15.80
CA THR A 220 7.28 -4.94 14.43
C THR A 220 7.07 -3.50 13.97
N VAL A 221 5.87 -2.96 14.20
CA VAL A 221 5.54 -1.57 13.83
C VAL A 221 6.40 -0.57 14.60
N ALA A 222 6.50 -0.72 15.93
CA ALA A 222 7.34 0.15 16.77
C ALA A 222 8.82 0.07 16.38
N TYR A 223 9.33 -1.11 16.04
CA TYR A 223 10.70 -1.29 15.57
C TYR A 223 10.96 -0.51 14.27
N ILE A 224 10.07 -0.63 13.27
CA ILE A 224 10.20 0.04 11.98
C ILE A 224 10.07 1.57 12.14
N HIS A 225 9.08 2.04 12.91
CA HIS A 225 8.91 3.47 13.23
C HIS A 225 10.10 4.04 14.00
N GLY A 226 10.72 3.25 14.89
CA GLY A 226 11.95 3.62 15.59
C GLY A 226 13.14 3.89 14.64
N LYS A 227 13.12 3.33 13.43
CA LYS A 227 14.08 3.63 12.34
C LYS A 227 13.65 4.84 11.48
N ARG A 228 12.52 5.48 11.77
CA ARG A 228 11.88 6.55 10.96
C ARG A 228 11.48 6.08 9.55
N ILE A 229 11.08 4.83 9.45
CA ILE A 229 10.59 4.19 8.22
C ILE A 229 9.10 3.94 8.40
N LYS A 230 8.32 4.11 7.34
CA LYS A 230 6.88 3.90 7.33
C LYS A 230 6.53 2.42 7.19
N VAL A 231 5.35 2.06 7.69
CA VAL A 231 4.78 0.71 7.58
C VAL A 231 3.59 0.75 6.63
N PHE A 232 3.73 0.11 5.47
CA PHE A 232 2.66 -0.14 4.52
C PHE A 232 2.29 -1.61 4.59
N SER A 233 1.02 -1.93 4.39
CA SER A 233 0.58 -3.32 4.42
C SER A 233 -0.55 -3.59 3.43
N ASP A 234 -0.44 -4.73 2.75
CA ASP A 234 -1.44 -5.23 1.82
C ASP A 234 -2.48 -6.09 2.56
N LEU A 235 -3.70 -5.57 2.65
CA LEU A 235 -4.85 -6.28 3.17
C LEU A 235 -5.71 -6.74 1.99
N LEU A 236 -5.32 -7.85 1.36
CA LEU A 236 -5.89 -8.32 0.12
C LEU A 236 -6.52 -9.72 0.27
N GLY A 237 -7.42 -10.07 -0.63
CA GLY A 237 -8.05 -11.39 -0.66
C GLY A 237 -8.80 -11.72 0.63
N LYS A 238 -8.37 -12.74 1.38
CA LYS A 238 -9.00 -13.15 2.65
C LYS A 238 -8.85 -12.13 3.78
N ASP A 239 -7.83 -11.27 3.70
CA ASP A 239 -7.54 -10.26 4.72
C ASP A 239 -8.21 -8.91 4.39
N ASP A 240 -8.89 -8.78 3.24
CA ASP A 240 -9.56 -7.57 2.77
C ASP A 240 -10.98 -7.45 3.34
N HIS A 241 -11.08 -7.24 4.67
CA HIS A 241 -12.34 -7.18 5.39
C HIS A 241 -12.27 -6.31 6.67
N PRO A 242 -13.44 -5.86 7.20
CA PRO A 242 -13.52 -4.89 8.30
C PRO A 242 -12.69 -5.23 9.55
N ALA A 243 -12.61 -6.50 9.96
CA ALA A 243 -11.86 -6.86 11.16
C ALA A 243 -10.34 -6.68 10.97
N SER A 244 -9.81 -7.00 9.78
CA SER A 244 -8.42 -6.76 9.44
C SER A 244 -8.10 -5.27 9.35
N TYR A 245 -9.00 -4.46 8.79
CA TYR A 245 -8.83 -3.01 8.73
C TYR A 245 -8.73 -2.39 10.12
N ARG A 246 -9.63 -2.76 11.05
CA ARG A 246 -9.58 -2.28 12.44
C ARG A 246 -8.26 -2.64 13.10
N LYS A 247 -7.82 -3.89 12.95
CA LYS A 247 -6.56 -4.36 13.50
C LYS A 247 -5.35 -3.60 12.94
N ALA A 248 -5.33 -3.33 11.62
CA ALA A 248 -4.27 -2.56 10.99
C ALA A 248 -4.22 -1.10 11.51
N VAL A 249 -5.40 -0.47 11.69
CA VAL A 249 -5.51 0.86 12.31
C VAL A 249 -5.01 0.84 13.76
N GLU A 250 -5.39 -0.16 14.55
CA GLU A 250 -4.94 -0.32 15.95
C GLU A 250 -3.42 -0.51 16.07
N PHE A 251 -2.78 -1.09 15.07
CA PHE A 251 -1.31 -1.22 15.01
C PHE A 251 -0.59 0.08 14.60
N ASP A 252 -1.32 1.17 14.29
CA ASP A 252 -0.76 2.47 13.90
C ASP A 252 0.14 2.39 12.67
N ILE A 253 -0.24 1.61 11.65
CA ILE A 253 0.48 1.55 10.38
C ILE A 253 0.21 2.81 9.53
N ASP A 254 1.08 3.13 8.58
CA ASP A 254 1.00 4.37 7.81
C ASP A 254 0.10 4.26 6.56
N LEU A 255 -0.07 3.06 5.99
CA LEU A 255 -0.89 2.85 4.80
C LEU A 255 -1.48 1.44 4.76
N ILE A 256 -2.76 1.36 4.37
CA ILE A 256 -3.46 0.12 4.04
C ILE A 256 -3.70 0.06 2.53
N GLN A 257 -3.25 -1.02 1.89
CA GLN A 257 -3.63 -1.36 0.52
C GLN A 257 -4.82 -2.31 0.54
N THR A 258 -5.84 -2.02 -0.28
CA THR A 258 -7.12 -2.74 -0.32
C THR A 258 -7.69 -2.82 -1.74
N ASP A 259 -8.48 -3.85 -2.03
CA ASP A 259 -9.36 -3.93 -3.20
C ASP A 259 -10.68 -3.17 -2.99
N ASP A 260 -11.01 -2.76 -1.73
CA ASP A 260 -12.30 -2.16 -1.35
C ASP A 260 -12.12 -0.86 -0.55
N VAL A 261 -11.82 0.22 -1.27
CA VAL A 261 -11.65 1.57 -0.68
C VAL A 261 -12.87 2.02 0.13
N ASP A 262 -14.09 1.72 -0.37
CA ASP A 262 -15.33 2.14 0.29
C ASP A 262 -15.56 1.41 1.62
N ALA A 263 -15.22 0.11 1.68
CA ALA A 263 -15.31 -0.66 2.91
C ALA A 263 -14.31 -0.17 3.96
N LEU A 264 -13.07 0.15 3.57
CA LEU A 264 -12.06 0.69 4.47
C LEU A 264 -12.47 2.08 5.00
N LYS A 265 -13.00 2.96 4.17
CA LYS A 265 -13.48 4.28 4.58
C LYS A 265 -14.64 4.23 5.58
N LYS A 266 -15.52 3.23 5.48
CA LYS A 266 -16.57 3.01 6.49
C LYS A 266 -15.95 2.75 7.87
N ILE A 267 -14.89 1.95 7.93
CA ILE A 267 -14.18 1.70 9.17
C ILE A 267 -13.54 2.98 9.71
N TYR A 268 -12.94 3.81 8.85
CA TYR A 268 -12.36 5.09 9.27
C TYR A 268 -13.41 6.02 9.90
N THR A 269 -14.61 6.06 9.34
CA THR A 269 -15.72 6.84 9.91
C THR A 269 -16.10 6.35 11.32
N GLU A 270 -16.00 5.05 11.60
CA GLU A 270 -16.26 4.51 12.95
C GLU A 270 -15.21 5.03 13.96
N PHE A 271 -13.93 5.04 13.60
CA PHE A 271 -12.88 5.60 14.48
C PHE A 271 -13.08 7.09 14.74
N GLU A 272 -13.36 7.89 13.71
CA GLU A 272 -13.59 9.34 13.84
C GLU A 272 -14.80 9.70 14.72
N THR A 273 -15.81 8.83 14.77
CA THR A 273 -17.02 9.06 15.59
C THR A 273 -16.86 8.65 17.04
N HIS A 274 -15.93 7.76 17.37
CA HIS A 274 -15.67 7.31 18.73
C HIS A 274 -14.71 8.23 19.51
N ASP A 275 -14.01 9.13 18.82
CA ASP A 275 -13.08 10.13 19.41
C ASP A 275 -13.76 11.48 19.72
N LYS A 276 -15.07 11.60 19.48
CA LYS A 276 -15.90 12.76 19.83
C LYS A 276 -16.79 12.46 21.06
#